data_f994717d01e4972e651b54df1e90b828
#
_entry.id   f994717d01e4972e651b54df1e90b828
#
_cell.length_a   1.000
_cell.length_b   1.000
_cell.length_c   1.000
_cell.angle_alpha   90.00
_cell.angle_beta   90.00
_cell.angle_gamma   90.00
#
_symmetry.space_group_name_H-M   'P 1'
#
loop_
_entity.id
_entity.type
_entity.pdbx_description
1 polymer ?
#
loop_
_entity_poly.entity_id
_entity_poly.type
_entity_poly.pdbx_seq_one_letter_code
_entity_poly.pdbx_strand_id
1 'polypeptide(L)'
;MTNIQLTVEEFQRRTDVVLQRAEQYMSEYHRERLKNFREKVKRYNNVAEWQASHLRECEVSYSEAFLVDVHTYEANYAEDHRERFRLACNYYRSQGYYSNIIGNVPDAFIQGTSDDYRPPYADYLRMTDNKYFPKIWAAHTDEAKFPAGSLVQVRAESALPLRNPLSANDITTAWGKGWGFKKLAGQAALVLDTNPFQPRSAARGAKPYKVLVVGHTEPMYIEERFLKRAKGVKR
;
A
#
# COMPACT_ATOMS: atom_id res chain seq x y z
N MET A 1 -21.51 29.10 13.73
CA MET A 1 -21.57 27.79 14.45
C MET A 1 -21.23 28.07 15.90
N THR A 2 -22.19 27.93 16.82
CA THR A 2 -22.00 28.17 18.25
C THR A 2 -21.02 27.08 18.76
N ASN A 3 -19.83 27.49 19.21
CA ASN A 3 -18.87 26.61 19.89
C ASN A 3 -19.48 26.22 21.24
N ILE A 4 -20.13 25.08 21.33
CA ILE A 4 -20.62 24.54 22.59
C ILE A 4 -19.39 24.03 23.34
N GLN A 5 -18.95 24.78 24.34
CA GLN A 5 -17.86 24.37 25.21
C GLN A 5 -18.34 23.17 26.04
N LEU A 6 -17.62 22.04 25.95
CA LEU A 6 -17.94 20.84 26.72
C LEU A 6 -17.71 21.10 28.21
N THR A 7 -18.64 20.67 29.07
CA THR A 7 -18.40 20.62 30.51
C THR A 7 -17.41 19.51 30.87
N VAL A 8 -16.83 19.58 32.06
CA VAL A 8 -15.88 18.56 32.55
C VAL A 8 -16.55 17.18 32.62
N GLU A 9 -17.77 17.14 33.19
CA GLU A 9 -18.57 15.94 33.36
C GLU A 9 -18.89 15.32 31.96
N GLU A 10 -19.30 16.15 31.02
CA GLU A 10 -19.64 15.69 29.66
C GLU A 10 -18.41 15.17 28.93
N PHE A 11 -17.26 15.84 29.05
CA PHE A 11 -16.00 15.36 28.47
C PHE A 11 -15.62 14.01 29.07
N GLN A 12 -15.70 13.82 30.38
CA GLN A 12 -15.37 12.58 31.06
C GLN A 12 -16.29 11.44 30.60
N ARG A 13 -17.60 11.67 30.64
CA ARG A 13 -18.62 10.71 30.23
C ARG A 13 -18.38 10.24 28.77
N ARG A 14 -18.17 11.17 27.86
CA ARG A 14 -17.93 10.87 26.44
C ARG A 14 -16.61 10.13 26.23
N THR A 15 -15.57 10.51 26.96
CA THR A 15 -14.27 9.80 26.93
C THR A 15 -14.42 8.36 27.42
N ASP A 16 -15.17 8.13 28.50
CA ASP A 16 -15.43 6.79 29.03
C ASP A 16 -16.21 5.93 28.04
N VAL A 17 -17.21 6.48 27.38
CA VAL A 17 -17.98 5.79 26.32
C VAL A 17 -17.08 5.35 25.18
N VAL A 18 -16.20 6.24 24.70
CA VAL A 18 -15.28 5.90 23.59
C VAL A 18 -14.27 4.83 24.01
N LEU A 19 -13.67 4.96 25.20
CA LEU A 19 -12.73 3.97 25.71
C LEU A 19 -13.42 2.62 25.95
N GLN A 20 -14.58 2.58 26.62
CA GLN A 20 -15.31 1.34 26.85
C GLN A 20 -15.67 0.63 25.55
N ARG A 21 -16.07 1.40 24.53
CA ARG A 21 -16.51 0.86 23.25
C ARG A 21 -15.37 0.33 22.41
N ALA A 22 -14.22 1.01 22.36
CA ALA A 22 -13.23 0.82 21.32
C ALA A 22 -11.77 0.71 21.81
N GLU A 23 -11.48 0.63 23.10
CA GLU A 23 -10.11 0.70 23.65
C GLU A 23 -9.16 -0.30 22.98
N GLN A 24 -9.61 -1.53 22.76
CA GLN A 24 -8.79 -2.61 22.15
C GLN A 24 -8.46 -2.35 20.67
N TYR A 25 -9.23 -1.53 19.98
CA TYR A 25 -9.06 -1.21 18.55
C TYR A 25 -8.38 0.13 18.32
N MET A 26 -8.17 0.90 19.40
CA MET A 26 -7.54 2.21 19.32
C MET A 26 -6.02 2.07 19.10
N SER A 27 -5.45 3.02 18.33
CA SER A 27 -4.00 3.19 18.34
C SER A 27 -3.55 3.54 19.77
N GLU A 28 -2.35 3.08 20.14
CA GLU A 28 -1.75 3.42 21.43
C GLU A 28 -1.73 4.93 21.69
N TYR A 29 -1.38 5.70 20.65
CA TYR A 29 -1.39 7.16 20.71
C TYR A 29 -2.76 7.74 21.11
N HIS A 30 -3.86 7.32 20.48
CA HIS A 30 -5.20 7.83 20.80
C HIS A 30 -5.65 7.38 22.18
N ARG A 31 -5.41 6.12 22.53
CA ARG A 31 -5.77 5.54 23.82
C ARG A 31 -5.09 6.27 24.98
N GLU A 32 -3.76 6.37 24.94
CA GLU A 32 -2.99 7.01 26.02
C GLU A 32 -3.27 8.50 26.09
N ARG A 33 -3.49 9.16 24.97
CA ARG A 33 -3.82 10.59 24.92
C ARG A 33 -5.20 10.87 25.51
N LEU A 34 -6.22 10.07 25.21
CA LEU A 34 -7.55 10.21 25.82
C LEU A 34 -7.51 9.99 27.33
N LYS A 35 -6.81 8.95 27.80
CA LYS A 35 -6.62 8.69 29.24
C LYS A 35 -5.95 9.87 29.94
N ASN A 36 -4.89 10.38 29.36
CA ASN A 36 -4.16 11.55 29.89
C ASN A 36 -5.02 12.82 29.93
N PHE A 37 -5.81 13.07 28.89
CA PHE A 37 -6.72 14.21 28.86
C PHE A 37 -7.80 14.09 29.92
N ARG A 38 -8.40 12.93 30.08
CA ARG A 38 -9.38 12.65 31.12
C ARG A 38 -8.85 13.00 32.50
N GLU A 39 -7.62 12.58 32.84
CA GLU A 39 -6.99 12.90 34.14
C GLU A 39 -6.69 14.40 34.29
N LYS A 40 -6.18 15.06 33.24
CA LYS A 40 -5.90 16.49 33.26
C LYS A 40 -7.17 17.32 33.39
N VAL A 41 -8.22 17.01 32.64
CA VAL A 41 -9.51 17.68 32.71
C VAL A 41 -10.09 17.57 34.12
N LYS A 42 -10.03 16.38 34.75
CA LYS A 42 -10.44 16.17 36.13
C LYS A 42 -9.64 17.03 37.13
N ARG A 43 -8.29 17.05 36.96
CA ARG A 43 -7.39 17.78 37.87
C ARG A 43 -7.57 19.29 37.80
N TYR A 44 -7.71 19.85 36.61
CA TYR A 44 -7.74 21.30 36.39
C TYR A 44 -9.15 21.87 36.27
N ASN A 45 -10.16 21.02 36.35
CA ASN A 45 -11.58 21.36 36.20
C ASN A 45 -11.88 22.25 34.99
N ASN A 46 -11.23 21.96 33.86
CA ASN A 46 -11.35 22.71 32.61
C ASN A 46 -11.11 21.82 31.39
N VAL A 47 -11.87 22.05 30.31
CA VAL A 47 -11.73 21.39 29.01
C VAL A 47 -11.20 22.40 27.99
N ALA A 48 -10.00 22.22 27.52
CA ALA A 48 -9.44 23.02 26.44
C ALA A 48 -10.03 22.58 25.08
N GLU A 49 -10.21 23.53 24.14
CA GLU A 49 -10.80 23.24 22.82
C GLU A 49 -10.04 22.14 22.04
N TRP A 50 -8.71 22.11 22.12
CA TRP A 50 -7.91 21.06 21.47
C TRP A 50 -8.14 19.66 22.06
N GLN A 51 -8.49 19.54 23.36
CA GLN A 51 -8.88 18.29 24.00
C GLN A 51 -10.25 17.84 23.52
N ALA A 52 -11.21 18.77 23.47
CA ALA A 52 -12.54 18.52 22.94
C ALA A 52 -12.50 18.13 21.44
N SER A 53 -11.65 18.79 20.67
CA SER A 53 -11.45 18.45 19.25
C SER A 53 -10.90 17.04 19.06
N HIS A 54 -9.91 16.65 19.86
CA HIS A 54 -9.34 15.31 19.81
C HIS A 54 -10.35 14.23 20.24
N LEU A 55 -11.17 14.49 21.25
CA LEU A 55 -12.26 13.58 21.63
C LEU A 55 -13.25 13.39 20.46
N ARG A 56 -13.69 14.49 19.83
CA ARG A 56 -14.56 14.42 18.63
C ARG A 56 -13.94 13.60 17.49
N GLU A 57 -12.64 13.78 17.25
CA GLU A 57 -11.90 12.98 16.28
C GLU A 57 -11.95 11.48 16.62
N CYS A 58 -11.71 11.13 17.90
CA CYS A 58 -11.79 9.75 18.35
C CYS A 58 -13.22 9.18 18.27
N GLU A 59 -14.25 9.96 18.59
CA GLU A 59 -15.65 9.52 18.47
C GLU A 59 -16.04 9.17 17.03
N VAL A 60 -15.56 9.95 16.06
CA VAL A 60 -15.79 9.67 14.64
C VAL A 60 -14.97 8.47 14.19
N SER A 61 -13.67 8.44 14.51
CA SER A 61 -12.75 7.40 14.08
C SER A 61 -13.05 6.03 14.68
N TYR A 62 -13.66 5.98 15.87
CA TYR A 62 -14.02 4.77 16.60
C TYR A 62 -15.52 4.68 16.85
N SER A 63 -16.30 5.06 15.85
CA SER A 63 -17.76 5.00 15.86
C SER A 63 -18.28 3.55 15.90
N GLU A 64 -19.57 3.38 16.16
CA GLU A 64 -20.22 2.06 16.05
C GLU A 64 -20.09 1.46 14.65
N ALA A 65 -20.22 2.29 13.62
CA ALA A 65 -20.01 1.85 12.24
C ALA A 65 -18.59 1.28 12.02
N PHE A 66 -17.56 1.96 12.53
CA PHE A 66 -16.19 1.44 12.50
C PHE A 66 -16.08 0.06 13.19
N LEU A 67 -16.73 -0.13 14.34
CA LEU A 67 -16.68 -1.42 15.03
C LEU A 67 -17.40 -2.54 14.26
N VAL A 68 -18.50 -2.22 13.60
CA VAL A 68 -19.17 -3.18 12.69
C VAL A 68 -18.22 -3.59 11.57
N ASP A 69 -17.50 -2.63 10.98
CA ASP A 69 -16.50 -2.92 9.94
C ASP A 69 -15.34 -3.77 10.48
N VAL A 70 -14.85 -3.47 11.70
CA VAL A 70 -13.81 -4.29 12.37
C VAL A 70 -14.27 -5.72 12.55
N HIS A 71 -15.44 -5.93 13.14
CA HIS A 71 -15.97 -7.27 13.39
C HIS A 71 -16.23 -8.02 12.07
N THR A 72 -16.74 -7.31 11.06
CA THR A 72 -16.93 -7.87 9.72
C THR A 72 -15.59 -8.30 9.10
N TYR A 73 -14.57 -7.45 9.22
CA TYR A 73 -13.23 -7.78 8.77
C TYR A 73 -12.66 -8.99 9.52
N GLU A 74 -12.79 -9.02 10.86
CA GLU A 74 -12.29 -10.13 11.67
C GLU A 74 -12.96 -11.45 11.35
N ALA A 75 -14.28 -11.42 11.14
CA ALA A 75 -15.06 -12.60 10.79
C ALA A 75 -14.78 -13.13 9.37
N ASN A 76 -14.48 -12.22 8.43
CA ASN A 76 -14.29 -12.53 7.02
C ASN A 76 -12.82 -12.45 6.56
N TYR A 77 -11.87 -12.38 7.50
CA TYR A 77 -10.46 -12.32 7.14
C TYR A 77 -10.02 -13.59 6.41
N ALA A 78 -9.77 -13.45 5.12
CA ALA A 78 -9.53 -14.55 4.20
C ALA A 78 -8.24 -14.33 3.39
N GLU A 79 -7.98 -15.23 2.46
CA GLU A 79 -6.78 -15.21 1.58
C GLU A 79 -6.62 -13.89 0.84
N ASP A 80 -7.71 -13.33 0.29
CA ASP A 80 -7.67 -12.04 -0.40
C ASP A 80 -7.15 -10.89 0.50
N HIS A 81 -7.56 -10.85 1.77
CA HIS A 81 -7.07 -9.87 2.73
C HIS A 81 -5.58 -10.06 3.02
N ARG A 82 -5.12 -11.32 3.18
CA ARG A 82 -3.72 -11.67 3.40
C ARG A 82 -2.86 -11.24 2.22
N GLU A 83 -3.28 -11.59 1.01
CA GLU A 83 -2.56 -11.27 -0.21
C GLU A 83 -2.44 -9.75 -0.42
N ARG A 84 -3.55 -9.02 -0.22
CA ARG A 84 -3.57 -7.55 -0.30
C ARG A 84 -2.62 -6.93 0.71
N PHE A 85 -2.67 -7.35 1.96
CA PHE A 85 -1.81 -6.79 3.01
C PHE A 85 -0.33 -7.16 2.79
N ARG A 86 -0.05 -8.38 2.39
CA ARG A 86 1.31 -8.85 2.03
C ARG A 86 1.88 -8.05 0.87
N LEU A 87 1.11 -7.83 -0.17
CA LEU A 87 1.50 -6.99 -1.30
C LEU A 87 1.78 -5.54 -0.85
N ALA A 88 0.93 -4.98 0.00
CA ALA A 88 1.13 -3.64 0.56
C ALA A 88 2.43 -3.56 1.38
N CYS A 89 2.69 -4.53 2.26
CA CYS A 89 3.92 -4.61 3.05
C CYS A 89 5.17 -4.63 2.17
N ASN A 90 5.19 -5.49 1.16
CA ASN A 90 6.32 -5.59 0.24
C ASN A 90 6.56 -4.30 -0.54
N TYR A 91 5.48 -3.71 -1.05
CA TYR A 91 5.57 -2.45 -1.79
C TYR A 91 6.08 -1.31 -0.90
N TYR A 92 5.42 -1.06 0.22
CA TYR A 92 5.77 0.07 1.09
C TYR A 92 7.13 -0.11 1.79
N ARG A 93 7.53 -1.33 2.12
CA ARG A 93 8.89 -1.64 2.60
C ARG A 93 9.94 -1.19 1.58
N SER A 94 9.73 -1.47 0.29
CA SER A 94 10.66 -1.08 -0.77
C SER A 94 10.71 0.45 -0.99
N GLN A 95 9.68 1.17 -0.58
CA GLN A 95 9.59 2.63 -0.69
C GLN A 95 9.98 3.37 0.61
N GLY A 96 10.21 2.66 1.71
CA GLY A 96 10.51 3.25 3.01
C GLY A 96 9.31 3.88 3.71
N TYR A 97 8.06 3.54 3.31
CA TYR A 97 6.84 4.04 3.95
C TYR A 97 6.29 3.04 4.97
N TYR A 98 5.52 3.54 5.93
CA TYR A 98 4.84 2.72 6.96
C TYR A 98 5.76 1.81 7.77
N SER A 99 7.01 2.23 8.02
CA SER A 99 8.00 1.44 8.75
C SER A 99 7.54 1.04 10.15
N ASN A 100 6.74 1.91 10.81
CA ASN A 100 6.16 1.65 12.12
C ASN A 100 5.10 0.54 12.11
N ILE A 101 4.37 0.35 11.02
CA ILE A 101 3.43 -0.77 10.84
C ILE A 101 4.19 -2.01 10.40
N ILE A 102 5.01 -1.89 9.35
CA ILE A 102 5.71 -3.01 8.73
C ILE A 102 6.72 -3.65 9.71
N GLY A 103 7.33 -2.86 10.59
CA GLY A 103 8.25 -3.35 11.61
C GLY A 103 7.61 -4.31 12.63
N ASN A 104 6.28 -4.27 12.76
CA ASN A 104 5.52 -5.17 13.63
C ASN A 104 4.96 -6.40 12.89
N VAL A 105 5.16 -6.50 11.57
CA VAL A 105 4.68 -7.62 10.76
C VAL A 105 5.78 -8.68 10.67
N PRO A 106 5.49 -9.95 11.00
CA PRO A 106 6.48 -11.02 10.90
C PRO A 106 7.04 -11.16 9.48
N ASP A 107 8.35 -11.30 9.34
CA ASP A 107 8.99 -11.48 8.04
C ASP A 107 8.49 -12.72 7.29
N ALA A 108 8.21 -13.81 8.01
CA ALA A 108 7.64 -15.02 7.44
C ALA A 108 6.28 -14.75 6.74
N PHE A 109 5.44 -13.88 7.33
CA PHE A 109 4.19 -13.46 6.69
C PHE A 109 4.46 -12.64 5.43
N ILE A 110 5.36 -11.65 5.49
CA ILE A 110 5.68 -10.78 4.33
C ILE A 110 6.27 -11.59 3.18
N GLN A 111 7.09 -12.61 3.48
CA GLN A 111 7.69 -13.51 2.50
C GLN A 111 6.73 -14.58 1.96
N GLY A 112 5.55 -14.73 2.57
CA GLY A 112 4.56 -15.73 2.18
C GLY A 112 4.88 -17.15 2.65
N THR A 113 5.75 -17.30 3.64
CA THR A 113 6.10 -18.60 4.24
C THR A 113 5.26 -18.94 5.47
N SER A 114 4.47 -18.00 5.97
CA SER A 114 3.45 -18.20 7.01
C SER A 114 2.22 -17.34 6.73
N ASP A 115 1.05 -17.86 7.09
CA ASP A 115 -0.24 -17.17 7.04
C ASP A 115 -0.74 -16.80 8.45
N ASP A 116 0.05 -17.09 9.50
CA ASP A 116 -0.33 -16.94 10.91
C ASP A 116 -0.27 -15.48 11.41
N TYR A 117 -0.66 -14.53 10.56
CA TYR A 117 -0.71 -13.12 10.95
C TYR A 117 -1.95 -12.45 10.39
N ARG A 118 -2.65 -11.75 11.28
CA ARG A 118 -3.77 -10.87 10.93
C ARG A 118 -3.43 -9.47 11.43
N PRO A 119 -3.28 -8.47 10.53
CA PRO A 119 -3.05 -7.10 10.95
C PRO A 119 -4.26 -6.51 11.67
N PRO A 120 -4.07 -5.58 12.61
CA PRO A 120 -5.15 -4.75 13.10
C PRO A 120 -5.90 -4.07 11.94
N TYR A 121 -7.22 -3.97 12.01
CA TYR A 121 -8.04 -3.41 10.94
C TYR A 121 -7.61 -2.01 10.51
N ALA A 122 -7.26 -1.15 11.48
CA ALA A 122 -6.77 0.20 11.20
C ALA A 122 -5.46 0.21 10.37
N ASP A 123 -4.53 -0.72 10.66
CA ASP A 123 -3.28 -0.86 9.91
C ASP A 123 -3.55 -1.44 8.51
N TYR A 124 -4.44 -2.42 8.42
CA TYR A 124 -4.91 -2.96 7.14
C TYR A 124 -5.46 -1.86 6.25
N LEU A 125 -6.44 -1.07 6.74
CA LEU A 125 -7.03 0.04 5.99
C LEU A 125 -5.98 1.08 5.58
N ARG A 126 -5.14 1.51 6.52
CA ARG A 126 -4.12 2.51 6.26
C ARG A 126 -3.19 2.13 5.12
N MET A 127 -2.89 0.85 4.97
CA MET A 127 -2.01 0.33 3.92
C MET A 127 -2.75 -0.04 2.64
N THR A 128 -4.03 -0.42 2.71
CA THR A 128 -4.78 -0.93 1.55
C THR A 128 -5.87 0.03 1.05
N ASP A 129 -6.35 0.96 1.88
CA ASP A 129 -7.35 1.96 1.51
C ASP A 129 -6.72 3.36 1.36
N ASN A 130 -5.89 3.51 0.34
CA ASN A 130 -5.26 4.78 -0.02
C ASN A 130 -5.13 4.90 -1.53
N LYS A 131 -4.83 6.11 -2.03
CA LYS A 131 -4.78 6.42 -3.47
C LYS A 131 -3.73 5.64 -4.29
N TYR A 132 -2.79 4.98 -3.64
CA TYR A 132 -1.71 4.25 -4.30
C TYR A 132 -2.01 2.75 -4.43
N PHE A 133 -2.53 2.15 -3.38
CA PHE A 133 -2.72 0.71 -3.30
C PHE A 133 -3.61 0.13 -4.42
N PRO A 134 -4.74 0.73 -4.81
CA PRO A 134 -5.54 0.21 -5.92
C PRO A 134 -4.77 0.06 -7.23
N LYS A 135 -3.78 0.93 -7.47
CA LYS A 135 -2.92 0.85 -8.67
C LYS A 135 -1.90 -0.28 -8.58
N ILE A 136 -1.40 -0.53 -7.37
CA ILE A 136 -0.47 -1.63 -7.10
C ILE A 136 -1.22 -2.96 -7.21
N TRP A 137 -2.41 -3.03 -6.64
CA TRP A 137 -3.28 -4.20 -6.71
C TRP A 137 -3.65 -4.53 -8.15
N ALA A 138 -4.12 -3.56 -8.92
CA ALA A 138 -4.42 -3.73 -10.33
C ALA A 138 -3.19 -4.18 -11.13
N ALA A 139 -2.01 -3.58 -10.89
CA ALA A 139 -0.79 -4.02 -11.56
C ALA A 139 -0.40 -5.46 -11.19
N HIS A 140 -0.78 -5.96 -10.02
CA HIS A 140 -0.55 -7.32 -9.57
C HIS A 140 -1.57 -8.30 -10.17
N THR A 141 -2.86 -7.99 -10.10
CA THR A 141 -3.97 -8.91 -10.41
C THR A 141 -4.50 -8.81 -11.84
N ASP A 142 -4.48 -7.62 -12.47
CA ASP A 142 -5.03 -7.44 -13.80
C ASP A 142 -4.38 -8.40 -14.80
N GLU A 143 -5.15 -8.80 -15.80
CA GLU A 143 -4.64 -9.60 -16.91
C GLU A 143 -3.50 -8.87 -17.64
N ALA A 144 -2.48 -9.62 -17.99
CA ALA A 144 -1.33 -9.09 -18.71
C ALA A 144 -1.72 -8.70 -20.15
N LYS A 145 -1.45 -7.46 -20.52
CA LYS A 145 -1.76 -6.93 -21.87
C LYS A 145 -1.06 -7.68 -22.99
N PHE A 146 0.11 -8.22 -22.69
CA PHE A 146 0.93 -8.98 -23.62
C PHE A 146 1.29 -10.30 -22.94
N PRO A 147 0.60 -11.41 -23.20
CA PRO A 147 0.93 -12.71 -22.61
C PRO A 147 2.33 -13.19 -22.97
N ALA A 148 2.87 -14.13 -22.18
CA ALA A 148 4.15 -14.77 -22.48
C ALA A 148 4.14 -15.34 -23.90
N GLY A 149 5.27 -15.25 -24.59
CA GLY A 149 5.42 -15.58 -26.02
C GLY A 149 5.02 -14.42 -26.97
N SER A 150 4.47 -13.32 -26.48
CA SER A 150 4.14 -12.17 -27.33
C SER A 150 5.38 -11.45 -27.80
N LEU A 151 5.37 -11.01 -29.07
CA LEU A 151 6.34 -10.07 -29.60
C LEU A 151 5.87 -8.65 -29.35
N VAL A 152 6.68 -7.89 -28.64
CA VAL A 152 6.42 -6.49 -28.24
C VAL A 152 7.54 -5.59 -28.75
N GLN A 153 7.32 -4.29 -28.65
CA GLN A 153 8.32 -3.27 -28.93
C GLN A 153 8.44 -2.34 -27.73
N VAL A 154 9.65 -2.02 -27.33
CA VAL A 154 9.90 -0.96 -26.35
C VAL A 154 9.43 0.37 -26.94
N ARG A 155 8.73 1.20 -26.14
CA ARG A 155 8.21 2.48 -26.64
C ARG A 155 9.31 3.43 -27.11
N ALA A 156 8.92 4.51 -27.76
CA ALA A 156 9.83 5.56 -28.19
C ALA A 156 10.55 6.21 -26.99
N GLU A 157 11.72 6.74 -27.22
CA GLU A 157 12.60 7.34 -26.20
C GLU A 157 11.89 8.41 -25.37
N SER A 158 11.02 9.22 -25.99
CA SER A 158 10.21 10.24 -25.32
C SER A 158 9.24 9.68 -24.28
N ALA A 159 8.86 8.39 -24.40
CA ALA A 159 7.97 7.71 -23.44
C ALA A 159 8.73 6.97 -22.35
N LEU A 160 10.04 6.89 -22.42
CA LEU A 160 10.88 6.19 -21.45
C LEU A 160 11.47 7.16 -20.42
N PRO A 161 11.45 6.79 -19.12
CA PRO A 161 12.16 7.54 -18.11
C PRO A 161 13.68 7.42 -18.31
N LEU A 162 14.43 8.32 -17.68
CA LEU A 162 15.88 8.31 -17.73
C LEU A 162 16.48 7.00 -17.19
N ARG A 163 15.83 6.43 -16.18
CA ARG A 163 16.20 5.14 -15.56
C ARG A 163 15.02 4.20 -15.58
N ASN A 164 15.29 2.92 -15.80
CA ASN A 164 14.27 1.90 -15.64
C ASN A 164 13.80 1.82 -14.18
N PRO A 165 12.50 1.99 -13.88
CA PRO A 165 12.00 1.90 -12.52
C PRO A 165 12.25 0.54 -11.84
N LEU A 166 12.43 -0.51 -12.62
CA LEU A 166 12.72 -1.86 -12.13
C LEU A 166 14.22 -2.14 -11.97
N SER A 167 15.09 -1.14 -12.19
CA SER A 167 16.55 -1.28 -12.09
C SER A 167 17.11 -1.24 -10.65
N ALA A 168 16.26 -1.32 -9.63
CA ALA A 168 16.73 -1.36 -8.24
C ALA A 168 17.43 -2.69 -7.93
N ASN A 169 18.62 -2.56 -7.57
CA ASN A 169 19.69 -3.38 -6.94
C ASN A 169 19.76 -4.90 -7.19
N ASP A 170 18.68 -5.66 -7.23
CA ASP A 170 18.74 -7.12 -7.21
C ASP A 170 18.06 -7.80 -8.40
N ILE A 171 17.39 -7.06 -9.25
CA ILE A 171 16.43 -7.61 -10.23
C ILE A 171 16.91 -7.44 -11.66
N THR A 172 17.96 -6.62 -11.91
CA THR A 172 18.35 -6.29 -13.27
C THR A 172 19.78 -6.68 -13.61
N THR A 173 19.91 -7.24 -14.81
CA THR A 173 21.18 -7.37 -15.52
C THR A 173 21.80 -5.99 -15.78
N ALA A 174 23.07 -5.96 -16.13
CA ALA A 174 23.86 -4.73 -16.34
C ALA A 174 23.21 -3.68 -17.25
N TRP A 175 22.33 -4.10 -18.17
CA TRP A 175 21.65 -3.24 -19.14
C TRP A 175 20.43 -2.47 -18.57
N GLY A 176 19.86 -2.94 -17.48
CA GLY A 176 18.76 -2.24 -16.83
C GLY A 176 19.22 -1.06 -15.98
N LYS A 177 20.50 -0.88 -15.71
CA LYS A 177 21.06 0.14 -14.85
C LYS A 177 21.32 1.47 -15.60
N GLY A 178 20.70 2.53 -15.13
CA GLY A 178 21.04 3.91 -15.54
C GLY A 178 20.59 4.31 -16.95
N TRP A 179 21.43 5.05 -17.65
CA TRP A 179 21.18 5.68 -18.95
C TRP A 179 20.94 4.70 -20.12
N GLY A 180 21.19 3.42 -19.90
CA GLY A 180 21.01 2.37 -20.93
C GLY A 180 19.55 2.14 -21.33
N PHE A 181 18.57 2.44 -20.46
CA PHE A 181 17.16 2.14 -20.72
C PHE A 181 16.60 2.85 -21.96
N LYS A 182 16.98 4.11 -22.17
CA LYS A 182 16.56 4.86 -23.37
C LYS A 182 17.13 4.30 -24.66
N LYS A 183 18.28 3.62 -24.62
CA LYS A 183 18.88 2.96 -25.80
C LYS A 183 18.07 1.77 -26.31
N LEU A 184 17.15 1.25 -25.48
CA LEU A 184 16.23 0.17 -25.88
C LEU A 184 15.03 0.69 -26.71
N ALA A 185 14.86 2.00 -26.83
CA ALA A 185 13.71 2.60 -27.52
C ALA A 185 13.58 2.06 -28.94
N GLY A 186 12.36 1.63 -29.27
CA GLY A 186 12.05 1.07 -30.60
C GLY A 186 12.51 -0.37 -30.85
N GLN A 187 13.29 -0.97 -29.95
CA GLN A 187 13.74 -2.36 -30.13
C GLN A 187 12.59 -3.34 -29.90
N ALA A 188 12.60 -4.42 -30.67
CA ALA A 188 11.65 -5.53 -30.48
C ALA A 188 12.11 -6.41 -29.30
N ALA A 189 11.13 -7.01 -28.61
CA ALA A 189 11.40 -7.91 -27.50
C ALA A 189 10.37 -9.03 -27.44
N LEU A 190 10.80 -10.20 -26.98
CA LEU A 190 9.95 -11.34 -26.67
C LEU A 190 9.58 -11.30 -25.19
N VAL A 191 8.30 -11.39 -24.88
CA VAL A 191 7.81 -11.54 -23.50
C VAL A 191 8.10 -12.98 -23.06
N LEU A 192 8.89 -13.12 -21.99
CA LEU A 192 9.23 -14.42 -21.42
C LEU A 192 8.30 -14.76 -20.24
N ASP A 193 7.96 -13.75 -19.45
CA ASP A 193 7.11 -13.90 -18.26
C ASP A 193 6.36 -12.60 -17.98
N THR A 194 5.18 -12.74 -17.40
CA THR A 194 4.33 -11.63 -16.97
C THR A 194 4.14 -11.68 -15.46
N ASN A 195 4.45 -10.61 -14.78
CA ASN A 195 4.39 -10.54 -13.31
C ASN A 195 5.43 -11.43 -12.57
N PRO A 196 6.70 -11.44 -13.01
CA PRO A 196 7.76 -12.28 -12.42
C PRO A 196 8.06 -11.94 -10.97
N PHE A 197 7.61 -10.79 -10.49
CA PHE A 197 7.67 -10.33 -9.11
C PHE A 197 6.62 -9.20 -8.88
N GLN A 198 6.47 -8.77 -7.65
CA GLN A 198 5.47 -7.77 -7.27
C GLN A 198 5.78 -6.38 -7.86
N PRO A 199 4.75 -5.58 -8.21
CA PRO A 199 4.91 -4.22 -8.73
C PRO A 199 5.76 -3.33 -7.80
N ARG A 200 6.65 -2.56 -8.37
CA ARG A 200 7.55 -1.64 -7.66
C ARG A 200 7.13 -0.18 -7.76
N SER A 201 6.06 0.11 -8.46
CA SER A 201 5.58 1.46 -8.73
C SER A 201 4.05 1.50 -8.67
N ALA A 202 3.49 2.54 -8.04
CA ALA A 202 2.05 2.81 -8.02
C ALA A 202 1.59 3.60 -9.26
N ALA A 203 2.09 3.24 -10.42
CA ALA A 203 1.72 3.86 -11.69
C ALA A 203 0.80 2.94 -12.49
N ARG A 204 -0.07 3.51 -13.31
CA ARG A 204 -0.89 2.73 -14.23
C ARG A 204 0.00 1.97 -15.21
N GLY A 205 -0.21 0.65 -15.35
CA GLY A 205 0.62 -0.23 -16.19
C GLY A 205 2.01 -0.50 -15.62
N ALA A 206 2.15 -0.47 -14.29
CA ALA A 206 3.39 -0.80 -13.58
C ALA A 206 3.63 -2.32 -13.42
N LYS A 207 2.81 -3.18 -14.07
CA LYS A 207 3.01 -4.62 -14.08
C LYS A 207 4.41 -4.94 -14.63
N PRO A 208 5.25 -5.68 -13.87
CA PRO A 208 6.57 -6.05 -14.34
C PRO A 208 6.50 -7.19 -15.39
N TYR A 209 7.32 -7.10 -16.39
CA TYR A 209 7.51 -8.09 -17.44
C TYR A 209 8.96 -8.51 -17.50
N LYS A 210 9.20 -9.80 -17.64
CA LYS A 210 10.51 -10.33 -18.04
C LYS A 210 10.54 -10.44 -19.56
N VAL A 211 11.46 -9.75 -20.22
CA VAL A 211 11.54 -9.70 -21.67
C VAL A 211 12.97 -9.98 -22.15
N LEU A 212 13.08 -10.60 -23.32
CA LEU A 212 14.33 -10.71 -24.06
C LEU A 212 14.31 -9.73 -25.24
N VAL A 213 15.10 -8.68 -25.16
CA VAL A 213 15.21 -7.68 -26.22
C VAL A 213 16.10 -8.20 -27.34
N VAL A 214 15.70 -7.97 -28.58
CA VAL A 214 16.47 -8.43 -29.78
C VAL A 214 17.87 -7.81 -29.74
N GLY A 215 18.87 -8.64 -29.97
CA GLY A 215 20.29 -8.25 -29.92
C GLY A 215 20.91 -8.32 -28.52
N HIS A 216 20.14 -8.74 -27.48
CA HIS A 216 20.64 -8.97 -26.15
C HIS A 216 20.60 -10.46 -25.81
N THR A 217 21.60 -10.94 -25.06
CA THR A 217 21.70 -12.34 -24.64
C THR A 217 21.02 -12.63 -23.30
N GLU A 218 20.76 -11.60 -22.53
CA GLU A 218 20.17 -11.72 -21.19
C GLU A 218 18.79 -11.08 -21.12
N PRO A 219 17.83 -11.74 -20.46
CA PRO A 219 16.53 -11.14 -20.18
C PRO A 219 16.66 -9.90 -19.29
N MET A 220 15.72 -8.98 -19.43
CA MET A 220 15.59 -7.80 -18.58
C MET A 220 14.15 -7.61 -18.12
N TYR A 221 13.97 -6.75 -17.13
CA TYR A 221 12.66 -6.45 -16.57
C TYR A 221 12.20 -5.05 -17.01
N ILE A 222 11.00 -4.95 -17.57
CA ILE A 222 10.41 -3.71 -18.08
C ILE A 222 8.95 -3.64 -17.62
N GLU A 223 8.48 -2.48 -17.17
CA GLU A 223 7.06 -2.30 -16.84
C GLU A 223 6.20 -2.28 -18.13
N GLU A 224 5.01 -2.87 -18.06
CA GLU A 224 4.04 -2.97 -19.17
C GLU A 224 3.84 -1.65 -19.90
N ARG A 225 3.75 -0.52 -19.14
CA ARG A 225 3.52 0.83 -19.70
C ARG A 225 4.61 1.28 -20.68
N PHE A 226 5.80 0.68 -20.65
CA PHE A 226 6.90 0.98 -21.58
C PHE A 226 6.95 0.04 -22.77
N LEU A 227 6.01 -0.90 -22.87
CA LEU A 227 5.85 -1.81 -23.97
C LEU A 227 4.68 -1.42 -24.86
N LYS A 228 4.71 -1.78 -26.11
CA LYS A 228 3.61 -1.70 -27.08
C LYS A 228 3.66 -2.91 -28.00
N ARG A 229 2.54 -3.20 -28.69
CA ARG A 229 2.51 -4.27 -29.68
C ARG A 229 3.54 -3.98 -30.79
N ALA A 230 4.30 -4.99 -31.18
CA ALA A 230 5.22 -4.89 -32.32
C ALA A 230 4.42 -4.65 -33.60
N LYS A 231 4.89 -3.71 -34.45
CA LYS A 231 4.27 -3.47 -35.74
C LYS A 231 4.56 -4.66 -36.69
N GLY A 232 3.54 -5.09 -37.44
CA GLY A 232 3.71 -6.14 -38.46
C GLY A 232 3.44 -7.59 -38.01
N VAL A 233 3.22 -7.85 -36.72
CA VAL A 233 2.74 -9.15 -36.24
C VAL A 233 1.22 -9.15 -36.29
N LYS A 234 0.65 -9.62 -37.39
CA LYS A 234 -0.77 -10.00 -37.44
C LYS A 234 -0.94 -11.29 -36.62
N ARG A 235 -2.00 -11.38 -35.85
CA ARG A 235 -2.44 -12.63 -35.20
C ARG A 235 -2.81 -13.62 -36.28
#